data_029193d0a6b0b3d11a9a3854ae9ec646
#
_entry.id   029193d0a6b0b3d11a9a3854ae9ec646
#
_cell.length_a   1.000
_cell.length_b   1.000
_cell.length_c   1.000
_cell.angle_alpha   90.00
_cell.angle_beta   90.00
_cell.angle_gamma   90.00
#
_symmetry.space_group_name_H-M   'P 1'
#
loop_
_entity.id
_entity.type
_entity.pdbx_description
1 polymer ?
#
loop_
_entity_poly.entity_id
_entity_poly.type
_entity_poly.pdbx_seq_one_letter_code
_entity_poly.pdbx_strand_id
1 'polypeptide(L)'
;QRQMCKETDVDIFSEGLVGTYCHEIWHATEDHITSINYGEFDVVQWAELNPDGFQYIFDPAESILNEGDYTYFGSTKPKDCYFIDGYAKTNEREDRARIMEYAMTGFFGSELSEYPHLYAKLRYMSDKIRQYFDTTGWNTPRWEDALGE
;
A
#
# COMPACT_ATOMS: atom_id res chain seq x y z
N GLN A 1 33.13 -32.19 7.89
CA GLN A 1 33.06 -30.77 7.49
C GLN A 1 31.62 -30.44 7.14
N ARG A 2 30.91 -29.74 8.06
CA ARG A 2 29.63 -29.09 7.75
C ARG A 2 29.96 -27.86 6.95
N GLN A 3 29.63 -27.89 5.68
CA GLN A 3 29.64 -26.72 4.82
C GLN A 3 28.44 -25.84 5.24
N MET A 4 28.76 -24.74 5.91
CA MET A 4 27.75 -23.69 6.16
C MET A 4 27.29 -23.15 4.80
N CYS A 5 26.07 -23.40 4.43
CA CYS A 5 25.42 -22.66 3.36
C CYS A 5 25.47 -21.18 3.75
N LYS A 6 26.06 -20.37 2.91
CA LYS A 6 26.10 -18.92 3.09
C LYS A 6 24.67 -18.39 2.95
N GLU A 7 24.22 -17.71 3.97
CA GLU A 7 22.89 -17.04 4.08
C GLU A 7 22.68 -15.87 3.09
N THR A 8 23.49 -15.78 2.03
CA THR A 8 23.46 -14.63 1.11
C THR A 8 22.46 -14.76 -0.05
N ASP A 9 21.85 -15.92 -0.26
CA ASP A 9 20.91 -16.12 -1.37
C ASP A 9 19.41 -16.09 -0.92
N VAL A 10 19.16 -15.94 0.38
CA VAL A 10 17.79 -15.93 0.93
C VAL A 10 17.20 -14.52 0.90
N ASP A 11 18.01 -13.47 0.92
CA ASP A 11 17.56 -12.11 1.15
C ASP A 11 16.77 -11.49 -0.03
N ILE A 12 17.19 -11.76 -1.27
CA ILE A 12 16.52 -11.16 -2.45
C ILE A 12 15.14 -11.81 -2.71
N PHE A 13 15.02 -13.12 -2.43
CA PHE A 13 13.73 -13.82 -2.51
C PHE A 13 12.83 -13.52 -1.30
N SER A 14 13.39 -13.20 -0.14
CA SER A 14 12.63 -12.90 1.07
C SER A 14 11.94 -11.55 1.02
N GLU A 15 12.57 -10.51 0.49
CA GLU A 15 11.97 -9.17 0.41
C GLU A 15 10.77 -9.13 -0.54
N GLY A 16 10.86 -9.74 -1.71
CA GLY A 16 9.73 -9.86 -2.63
C GLY A 16 8.57 -10.67 -2.05
N LEU A 17 8.86 -11.76 -1.33
CA LEU A 17 7.85 -12.57 -0.66
C LEU A 17 7.20 -11.80 0.49
N VAL A 18 7.95 -11.07 1.30
CA VAL A 18 7.40 -10.23 2.39
C VAL A 18 6.44 -9.19 1.82
N GLY A 19 6.81 -8.53 0.72
CA GLY A 19 5.93 -7.59 0.04
C GLY A 19 4.60 -8.24 -0.38
N THR A 20 4.68 -9.37 -1.09
CA THR A 20 3.49 -10.13 -1.51
C THR A 20 2.63 -10.54 -0.31
N TYR A 21 3.23 -11.03 0.79
CA TYR A 21 2.45 -11.37 1.99
C TYR A 21 1.77 -10.16 2.60
N CYS A 22 2.44 -9.01 2.67
CA CYS A 22 1.83 -7.78 3.19
C CYS A 22 0.65 -7.33 2.32
N HIS A 23 0.77 -7.46 1.00
CA HIS A 23 -0.28 -7.21 0.04
C HIS A 23 -1.51 -8.10 0.27
N GLU A 24 -1.32 -9.42 0.34
CA GLU A 24 -2.41 -10.39 0.55
C GLU A 24 -3.04 -10.27 1.96
N ILE A 25 -2.22 -10.01 2.99
CA ILE A 25 -2.72 -9.76 4.35
C ILE A 25 -3.61 -8.50 4.36
N TRP A 26 -3.26 -7.48 3.56
CA TRP A 26 -4.12 -6.32 3.45
C TRP A 26 -5.49 -6.65 2.86
N HIS A 27 -5.57 -7.46 1.81
CA HIS A 27 -6.85 -7.91 1.28
C HIS A 27 -7.69 -8.63 2.33
N ALA A 28 -7.09 -9.52 3.13
CA ALA A 28 -7.77 -10.19 4.22
C ALA A 28 -8.22 -9.20 5.32
N THR A 29 -7.42 -8.19 5.64
CA THR A 29 -7.73 -7.14 6.60
C THR A 29 -8.91 -6.29 6.11
N GLU A 30 -8.90 -5.89 4.85
CA GLU A 30 -9.97 -5.16 4.20
C GLU A 30 -11.28 -5.95 4.15
N ASP A 31 -11.21 -7.25 3.81
CA ASP A 31 -12.37 -8.14 3.81
C ASP A 31 -12.97 -8.26 5.23
N HIS A 32 -12.12 -8.32 6.26
CA HIS A 32 -12.57 -8.32 7.64
C HIS A 32 -13.27 -7.01 8.00
N ILE A 33 -12.65 -5.86 7.74
CA ILE A 33 -13.23 -4.52 7.98
C ILE A 33 -14.60 -4.42 7.27
N THR A 34 -14.66 -4.82 6.00
CA THR A 34 -15.88 -4.82 5.20
C THR A 34 -16.97 -5.71 5.83
N SER A 35 -16.60 -6.91 6.32
CA SER A 35 -17.55 -7.86 6.90
C SER A 35 -18.19 -7.36 8.19
N ILE A 36 -17.45 -6.63 9.04
CA ILE A 36 -17.96 -6.09 10.31
C ILE A 36 -18.67 -4.75 10.16
N ASN A 37 -18.49 -4.06 9.05
CA ASN A 37 -19.08 -2.75 8.76
C ASN A 37 -20.23 -2.81 7.73
N TYR A 38 -20.87 -3.97 7.56
CA TYR A 38 -21.99 -4.17 6.62
C TYR A 38 -21.70 -3.77 5.16
N GLY A 39 -20.44 -3.92 4.73
CA GLY A 39 -20.12 -4.00 3.32
C GLY A 39 -19.40 -2.83 2.69
N GLU A 40 -19.03 -1.78 3.41
CA GLU A 40 -18.37 -0.69 2.69
C GLU A 40 -17.14 -0.13 3.43
N PHE A 41 -15.97 -0.42 2.87
CA PHE A 41 -14.88 0.55 2.86
C PHE A 41 -15.43 1.76 2.15
N ASP A 42 -15.43 2.93 2.77
CA ASP A 42 -16.10 4.11 2.21
C ASP A 42 -15.50 4.47 0.83
N VAL A 43 -16.19 3.97 -0.21
CA VAL A 43 -15.77 4.11 -1.61
C VAL A 43 -15.69 5.57 -2.02
N VAL A 44 -16.56 6.40 -1.45
CA VAL A 44 -16.61 7.84 -1.76
C VAL A 44 -15.38 8.55 -1.16
N GLN A 45 -15.10 8.31 0.12
CA GLN A 45 -13.92 8.91 0.77
C GLN A 45 -12.62 8.45 0.11
N TRP A 46 -12.53 7.18 -0.31
CA TRP A 46 -11.35 6.70 -1.02
C TRP A 46 -11.21 7.37 -2.39
N ALA A 47 -12.31 7.53 -3.13
CA ALA A 47 -12.30 8.20 -4.43
C ALA A 47 -11.85 9.66 -4.35
N GLU A 48 -12.18 10.36 -3.25
CA GLU A 48 -11.75 11.74 -2.99
C GLU A 48 -10.23 11.87 -2.80
N LEU A 49 -9.54 10.76 -2.51
CA LEU A 49 -8.06 10.71 -2.41
C LEU A 49 -7.37 10.49 -3.75
N ASN A 50 -8.12 10.35 -4.83
CA ASN A 50 -7.62 10.19 -6.21
C ASN A 50 -7.70 11.50 -6.98
N PRO A 51 -7.02 11.61 -8.15
CA PRO A 51 -7.17 12.77 -9.01
C PRO A 51 -8.62 13.00 -9.44
N ASP A 52 -9.02 14.25 -9.59
CA ASP A 52 -10.35 14.59 -10.06
C ASP A 52 -10.69 13.87 -11.38
N GLY A 53 -11.80 13.16 -11.39
CA GLY A 53 -12.27 12.42 -12.56
C GLY A 53 -11.51 11.13 -12.87
N PHE A 54 -10.60 10.70 -11.99
CA PHE A 54 -9.89 9.43 -12.16
C PHE A 54 -10.87 8.24 -12.11
N GLN A 55 -10.64 7.27 -12.99
CA GLN A 55 -11.35 5.99 -13.01
C GLN A 55 -10.33 4.85 -13.08
N TYR A 56 -10.55 3.82 -12.27
CA TYR A 56 -9.74 2.60 -12.31
C TYR A 56 -9.91 1.87 -13.64
N ILE A 57 -8.81 1.26 -14.10
CA ILE A 57 -8.73 0.68 -15.46
C ILE A 57 -9.36 -0.72 -15.52
N PHE A 58 -9.36 -1.47 -14.40
CA PHE A 58 -9.87 -2.83 -14.25
C PHE A 58 -9.19 -3.91 -15.12
N ASP A 59 -8.30 -3.54 -16.04
CA ASP A 59 -7.47 -4.47 -16.79
C ASP A 59 -6.02 -4.36 -16.30
N PRO A 60 -5.48 -5.38 -15.59
CA PRO A 60 -4.12 -5.34 -15.09
C PRO A 60 -3.06 -5.16 -16.17
N ALA A 61 -3.27 -5.72 -17.36
CA ALA A 61 -2.32 -5.59 -18.46
C ALA A 61 -2.29 -4.15 -19.01
N GLU A 62 -3.46 -3.52 -19.14
CA GLU A 62 -3.57 -2.13 -19.56
C GLU A 62 -3.04 -1.18 -18.48
N SER A 63 -3.33 -1.44 -17.21
CA SER A 63 -2.88 -0.58 -16.10
C SER A 63 -1.37 -0.58 -15.94
N ILE A 64 -0.70 -1.73 -16.10
CA ILE A 64 0.76 -1.83 -16.08
C ILE A 64 1.40 -1.01 -17.21
N LEU A 65 0.79 -1.00 -18.39
CA LEU A 65 1.28 -0.22 -19.54
C LEU A 65 1.10 1.30 -19.33
N ASN A 66 0.19 1.72 -18.47
CA ASN A 66 -0.09 3.12 -18.15
C ASN A 66 0.63 3.61 -16.88
N GLU A 67 1.88 3.20 -16.67
CA GLU A 67 2.69 3.62 -15.50
C GLU A 67 2.97 5.13 -15.46
N GLY A 68 2.83 5.86 -16.58
CA GLY A 68 3.40 7.20 -16.75
C GLY A 68 2.86 8.26 -15.81
N ASP A 69 1.57 8.37 -15.62
CA ASP A 69 0.98 9.51 -14.93
C ASP A 69 0.59 9.17 -13.49
N TYR A 70 0.91 10.08 -12.54
CA TYR A 70 0.54 9.99 -11.13
C TYR A 70 1.15 8.84 -10.34
N THR A 71 2.19 8.13 -10.85
CA THR A 71 2.81 7.00 -10.14
C THR A 71 4.07 7.38 -9.38
N TYR A 72 4.26 6.76 -8.22
CA TYR A 72 5.45 6.88 -7.39
C TYR A 72 6.63 6.11 -7.98
N PHE A 73 6.35 4.93 -8.53
CA PHE A 73 7.34 4.08 -9.17
C PHE A 73 7.54 4.52 -10.61
N GLY A 74 8.71 5.03 -10.91
CA GLY A 74 9.06 5.50 -12.24
C GLY A 74 10.32 6.37 -12.20
N SER A 75 10.79 6.79 -13.36
CA SER A 75 12.06 7.51 -13.49
C SER A 75 12.11 8.87 -12.79
N THR A 76 11.00 9.44 -12.36
CA THR A 76 10.94 10.81 -11.84
C THR A 76 10.27 10.97 -10.49
N LYS A 77 9.60 9.97 -9.91
CA LYS A 77 8.90 10.06 -8.61
C LYS A 77 8.24 11.44 -8.40
N PRO A 78 7.21 11.82 -9.16
CA PRO A 78 6.62 13.14 -9.01
C PRO A 78 5.98 13.27 -7.62
N LYS A 79 6.21 14.39 -6.93
CA LYS A 79 5.68 14.63 -5.57
C LYS A 79 4.15 14.68 -5.52
N ASP A 80 3.50 14.90 -6.65
CA ASP A 80 2.05 14.87 -6.85
C ASP A 80 1.52 13.51 -7.31
N CYS A 81 2.29 12.43 -7.12
CA CYS A 81 1.82 11.09 -7.44
C CYS A 81 0.72 10.62 -6.49
N TYR A 82 -0.22 9.85 -7.02
CA TYR A 82 -1.37 9.32 -6.31
C TYR A 82 -1.33 7.80 -6.14
N PHE A 83 -0.54 7.11 -6.95
CA PHE A 83 -0.48 5.65 -7.02
C PHE A 83 0.95 5.17 -6.89
N ILE A 84 1.11 3.97 -6.34
CA ILE A 84 2.43 3.35 -6.24
C ILE A 84 2.98 3.05 -7.65
N ASP A 85 2.18 2.38 -8.47
CA ASP A 85 2.55 1.96 -9.82
C ASP A 85 1.29 1.80 -10.70
N GLY A 86 1.47 1.30 -11.93
CA GLY A 86 0.36 1.03 -12.83
C GLY A 86 -0.61 -0.01 -12.28
N TYR A 87 -0.12 -1.02 -11.54
CA TYR A 87 -0.98 -2.06 -10.96
C TYR A 87 -1.95 -1.49 -9.92
N ALA A 88 -1.53 -0.49 -9.13
CA ALA A 88 -2.39 0.21 -8.20
C ALA A 88 -3.59 0.92 -8.87
N LYS A 89 -3.53 1.18 -10.18
CA LYS A 89 -4.63 1.77 -10.95
C LYS A 89 -5.67 0.77 -11.44
N THR A 90 -5.50 -0.53 -11.15
CA THR A 90 -6.43 -1.58 -11.59
C THR A 90 -7.78 -1.46 -10.92
N ASN A 91 -7.79 -1.34 -9.61
CA ASN A 91 -8.98 -1.11 -8.78
C ASN A 91 -8.57 -0.58 -7.41
N GLU A 92 -9.54 -0.14 -6.64
CA GLU A 92 -9.32 0.45 -5.33
C GLU A 92 -8.71 -0.52 -4.30
N ARG A 93 -8.95 -1.81 -4.42
CA ARG A 93 -8.40 -2.82 -3.51
C ARG A 93 -6.91 -3.01 -3.76
N GLU A 94 -6.51 -3.07 -5.02
CA GLU A 94 -5.09 -3.16 -5.42
C GLU A 94 -4.34 -1.88 -5.06
N ASP A 95 -4.97 -0.72 -5.21
CA ASP A 95 -4.39 0.56 -4.80
C ASP A 95 -4.06 0.56 -3.30
N ARG A 96 -5.00 0.16 -2.45
CA ARG A 96 -4.77 0.03 -1.00
C ARG A 96 -3.72 -1.02 -0.67
N ALA A 97 -3.80 -2.19 -1.29
CA ALA A 97 -2.85 -3.28 -1.04
C ALA A 97 -1.41 -2.89 -1.40
N ARG A 98 -1.20 -2.17 -2.52
CA ARG A 98 0.12 -1.66 -2.92
C ARG A 98 0.66 -0.63 -1.93
N ILE A 99 -0.18 0.27 -1.42
CA ILE A 99 0.24 1.24 -0.41
C ILE A 99 0.68 0.54 0.88
N MET A 100 -0.10 -0.43 1.36
CA MET A 100 0.24 -1.18 2.57
C MET A 100 1.51 -2.02 2.39
N GLU A 101 1.67 -2.67 1.24
CA GLU A 101 2.89 -3.40 0.89
C GLU A 101 4.13 -2.50 1.03
N TYR A 102 4.09 -1.29 0.46
CA TYR A 102 5.20 -0.35 0.50
C TYR A 102 5.47 0.19 1.90
N ALA A 103 4.42 0.47 2.67
CA ALA A 103 4.56 0.90 4.05
C ALA A 103 5.20 -0.19 4.93
N MET A 104 4.73 -1.44 4.80
CA MET A 104 5.19 -2.57 5.58
C MET A 104 6.60 -3.03 5.22
N THR A 105 7.02 -2.88 3.97
CA THR A 105 8.38 -3.22 3.53
C THR A 105 9.39 -2.10 3.74
N GLY A 106 8.92 -0.90 4.09
CA GLY A 106 9.78 0.26 4.34
C GLY A 106 10.25 0.97 3.06
N PHE A 107 9.64 0.69 1.91
CA PHE A 107 10.00 1.32 0.63
C PHE A 107 9.74 2.83 0.59
N PHE A 108 8.84 3.34 1.42
CA PHE A 108 8.65 4.79 1.55
C PHE A 108 9.82 5.47 2.28
N GLY A 109 10.55 4.74 3.14
CA GLY A 109 11.57 5.34 3.99
C GLY A 109 10.99 6.50 4.82
N SER A 110 11.76 7.58 4.96
CA SER A 110 11.31 8.82 5.62
C SER A 110 10.71 9.84 4.63
N GLU A 111 10.52 9.48 3.37
CA GLU A 111 10.17 10.41 2.30
C GLU A 111 8.65 10.57 2.09
N LEU A 112 7.82 9.69 2.69
CA LEU A 112 6.38 9.68 2.41
C LEU A 112 5.69 11.04 2.67
N SER A 113 6.16 11.80 3.65
CA SER A 113 5.66 13.15 3.93
C SER A 113 5.83 14.14 2.76
N GLU A 114 6.71 13.82 1.81
CA GLU A 114 6.91 14.61 0.59
C GLU A 114 5.89 14.27 -0.52
N TYR A 115 5.08 13.23 -0.33
CA TYR A 115 4.09 12.72 -1.27
C TYR A 115 2.68 12.82 -0.65
N PRO A 116 2.05 14.00 -0.67
CA PRO A 116 0.87 14.30 0.13
C PRO A 116 -0.31 13.37 -0.15
N HIS A 117 -0.49 12.90 -1.40
CA HIS A 117 -1.59 12.02 -1.77
C HIS A 117 -1.39 10.59 -1.28
N LEU A 118 -0.18 10.04 -1.40
CA LEU A 118 0.15 8.73 -0.84
C LEU A 118 0.12 8.75 0.69
N TYR A 119 0.59 9.83 1.30
CA TYR A 119 0.49 10.05 2.74
C TYR A 119 -0.97 10.05 3.21
N ALA A 120 -1.85 10.80 2.53
CA ALA A 120 -3.27 10.87 2.87
C ALA A 120 -3.95 9.50 2.75
N LYS A 121 -3.62 8.72 1.72
CA LYS A 121 -4.12 7.35 1.52
C LYS A 121 -3.67 6.41 2.64
N LEU A 122 -2.38 6.38 2.99
CA LEU A 122 -1.89 5.55 4.08
C LEU A 122 -2.49 5.98 5.43
N ARG A 123 -2.63 7.28 5.68
CA ARG A 123 -3.31 7.82 6.86
C ARG A 123 -4.75 7.31 6.95
N TYR A 124 -5.52 7.43 5.88
CA TYR A 124 -6.88 6.92 5.82
C TYR A 124 -6.96 5.41 6.17
N MET A 125 -6.02 4.60 5.62
CA MET A 125 -5.97 3.17 5.91
C MET A 125 -5.62 2.88 7.38
N SER A 126 -4.66 3.61 7.96
CA SER A 126 -4.30 3.49 9.37
C SER A 126 -5.48 3.85 10.28
N ASP A 127 -6.19 4.93 9.99
CA ASP A 127 -7.37 5.34 10.72
C ASP A 127 -8.48 4.26 10.68
N LYS A 128 -8.67 3.60 9.54
CA LYS A 128 -9.62 2.48 9.43
C LYS A 128 -9.20 1.27 10.27
N ILE A 129 -7.91 0.90 10.29
CA ILE A 129 -7.43 -0.15 11.18
C ILE A 129 -7.70 0.23 12.64
N ARG A 130 -7.36 1.44 13.05
CA ARG A 130 -7.58 1.95 14.40
C ARG A 130 -9.05 2.00 14.80
N GLN A 131 -9.94 2.21 13.84
CA GLN A 131 -11.39 2.24 14.05
C GLN A 131 -11.99 0.85 14.24
N TYR A 132 -11.52 -0.17 13.51
CA TYR A 132 -12.17 -1.47 13.41
C TYR A 132 -11.47 -2.59 14.18
N PHE A 133 -10.24 -2.36 14.66
CA PHE A 133 -9.50 -3.31 15.48
C PHE A 133 -9.25 -2.73 16.87
N ASP A 134 -9.28 -3.59 17.90
CA ASP A 134 -8.79 -3.21 19.21
C ASP A 134 -7.26 -3.10 19.16
N THR A 135 -6.78 -1.88 19.03
CA THR A 135 -5.35 -1.56 18.98
C THR A 135 -4.79 -1.13 20.34
N THR A 136 -5.53 -1.34 21.41
CA THR A 136 -5.09 -0.99 22.76
C THR A 136 -3.81 -1.73 23.12
N GLY A 137 -2.78 -0.99 23.47
CA GLY A 137 -1.48 -1.57 23.85
C GLY A 137 -0.60 -2.04 22.68
N TRP A 138 -0.99 -1.78 21.44
CA TRP A 138 -0.08 -1.99 20.32
C TRP A 138 1.10 -1.02 20.40
N ASN A 139 2.30 -1.52 20.09
CA ASN A 139 3.39 -0.64 19.71
C ASN A 139 3.05 0.06 18.42
N THR A 140 3.74 1.16 18.08
CA THR A 140 3.60 1.81 16.78
C THR A 140 3.75 0.78 15.66
N PRO A 141 2.71 0.54 14.86
CA PRO A 141 2.81 -0.41 13.75
C PRO A 141 3.74 0.11 12.66
N ARG A 142 4.39 -0.81 11.95
CA ARG A 142 5.40 -0.46 10.94
C ARG A 142 4.87 0.45 9.83
N TRP A 143 3.59 0.35 9.46
CA TRP A 143 3.01 1.28 8.48
C TRP A 143 2.89 2.72 9.01
N GLU A 144 2.82 2.91 10.33
CA GLU A 144 2.79 4.24 10.95
C GLU A 144 4.19 4.85 11.06
N ASP A 145 5.27 4.05 11.04
CA ASP A 145 6.63 4.56 10.93
C ASP A 145 6.79 5.41 9.65
N ALA A 146 6.15 5.00 8.54
CA ALA A 146 6.15 5.77 7.30
C ALA A 146 5.37 7.09 7.41
N LEU A 147 4.40 7.19 8.34
CA LEU A 147 3.66 8.41 8.64
C LEU A 147 4.42 9.35 9.58
N GLY A 148 5.53 8.89 10.17
CA GLY A 148 6.35 9.67 11.11
C GLY A 148 5.74 9.78 12.51
N GLU A 149 5.00 8.77 12.94
CA GLU A 149 4.34 8.70 14.25
C GLU A 149 5.09 7.86 15.27
#